data_9e1f0458eab141cbfe720a4e9a8455e4
#
_entry.id   9e1f0458eab141cbfe720a4e9a8455e4
#
_cell.length_a   1.000
_cell.length_b   1.000
_cell.length_c   1.000
_cell.angle_alpha   90.00
_cell.angle_beta   90.00
_cell.angle_gamma   90.00
#
_symmetry.space_group_name_H-M   'P 1'
#
loop_
_entity.id
_entity.type
_entity.pdbx_description
1 polymer ?
#
loop_
_entity_poly.entity_id
_entity_poly.type
_entity_poly.pdbx_seq_one_letter_code
_entity_poly.pdbx_strand_id
1 'polypeptide(L)'
;MDESIDSGPIILQRDVPATLVPLGTAGTLLQGTEVRITQRLGSHVTVVSEGRMYRIDGHHADALGLNDEQRQDIPSPTTREEAENAVLEQLATCYDPEIPVNIVELGLIYRLDVQPTDASGAAWAVDIGMTLTAPGCGIGNILTAEVEDKVRRIPGIERVNVELVWDPPWSLERMSEAARLQAGLW
;
A
#
# COMPACT_ATOMS: atom_id res chain seq x y z
N MET A 1 18.09 -10.35 2.93
CA MET A 1 18.74 -10.65 1.63
C MET A 1 18.08 -9.76 0.62
N ASP A 2 18.80 -8.75 0.19
CA ASP A 2 18.37 -7.74 -0.77
C ASP A 2 18.29 -8.42 -2.15
N GLU A 3 17.09 -8.77 -2.60
CA GLU A 3 16.88 -9.25 -3.97
C GLU A 3 16.90 -8.02 -4.90
N SER A 4 18.08 -7.55 -5.21
CA SER A 4 18.27 -6.70 -6.39
C SER A 4 17.89 -7.52 -7.62
N ILE A 5 16.64 -7.37 -8.05
CA ILE A 5 16.14 -7.95 -9.29
C ILE A 5 16.77 -7.17 -10.43
N ASP A 6 17.93 -7.63 -10.91
CA ASP A 6 18.48 -7.17 -12.17
C ASP A 6 17.64 -7.78 -13.32
N SER A 7 16.43 -7.28 -13.46
CA SER A 7 15.63 -7.55 -14.65
C SER A 7 16.22 -6.72 -15.79
N GLY A 8 16.54 -7.38 -16.90
CA GLY A 8 17.00 -6.70 -18.12
C GLY A 8 16.08 -5.51 -18.50
N PRO A 9 16.46 -4.74 -19.52
CA PRO A 9 15.64 -3.59 -19.95
C PRO A 9 14.23 -4.05 -20.36
N ILE A 10 13.24 -3.32 -19.87
CA ILE A 10 11.81 -3.53 -20.12
C ILE A 10 11.30 -2.36 -20.94
N ILE A 11 10.48 -2.64 -21.93
CA ILE A 11 9.79 -1.61 -22.74
C ILE A 11 8.39 -1.42 -22.19
N LEU A 12 8.03 -0.19 -21.82
CA LEU A 12 6.69 0.13 -21.34
C LEU A 12 5.63 -0.16 -22.41
N GLN A 13 4.59 -0.88 -22.01
CA GLN A 13 3.50 -1.31 -22.89
C GLN A 13 2.43 -0.24 -23.08
N ARG A 14 2.41 0.77 -22.23
CA ARG A 14 1.50 1.95 -22.28
C ARG A 14 2.12 3.11 -21.52
N ASP A 15 1.50 4.30 -21.63
CA ASP A 15 1.84 5.46 -20.81
C ASP A 15 1.59 5.17 -19.33
N VAL A 16 2.51 5.60 -18.47
CA VAL A 16 2.48 5.33 -17.03
C VAL A 16 2.77 6.59 -16.23
N PRO A 17 1.87 6.97 -15.31
CA PRO A 17 2.19 8.00 -14.32
C PRO A 17 3.37 7.54 -13.47
N ALA A 18 4.33 8.41 -13.28
CA ALA A 18 5.54 8.14 -12.52
C ALA A 18 6.02 9.37 -11.76
N THR A 19 6.68 9.16 -10.64
CA THR A 19 7.25 10.24 -9.83
C THR A 19 8.76 10.19 -9.89
N LEU A 20 9.40 11.27 -10.30
CA LEU A 20 10.86 11.38 -10.34
C LEU A 20 11.45 11.40 -8.92
N VAL A 21 12.40 10.52 -8.65
CA VAL A 21 13.05 10.38 -7.34
C VAL A 21 14.48 10.96 -7.44
N PRO A 22 14.94 11.75 -6.45
CA PRO A 22 14.30 12.09 -5.18
C PRO A 22 13.42 13.36 -5.22
N LEU A 23 13.28 14.00 -6.36
CA LEU A 23 12.67 15.33 -6.50
C LEU A 23 11.15 15.34 -6.23
N GLY A 24 10.47 14.20 -6.26
CA GLY A 24 9.02 14.12 -6.05
C GLY A 24 8.17 14.70 -7.19
N THR A 25 8.78 15.04 -8.32
CA THR A 25 8.07 15.64 -9.46
C THR A 25 7.25 14.58 -10.17
N ALA A 26 5.94 14.78 -10.24
CA ALA A 26 5.05 13.92 -11.00
C ALA A 26 5.25 14.12 -12.52
N GLY A 27 5.21 13.02 -13.26
CA GLY A 27 5.34 13.02 -14.72
C GLY A 27 4.70 11.77 -15.30
N THR A 28 4.89 11.57 -16.61
CA THR A 28 4.41 10.37 -17.31
C THR A 28 5.57 9.80 -18.11
N LEU A 29 5.85 8.51 -17.93
CA LEU A 29 6.71 7.76 -18.83
C LEU A 29 5.86 7.25 -19.98
N LEU A 30 6.30 7.51 -21.20
CA LEU A 30 5.52 7.19 -22.40
C LEU A 30 5.65 5.71 -22.78
N GLN A 31 4.66 5.19 -23.46
CA GLN A 31 4.73 3.90 -24.13
C GLN A 31 5.99 3.78 -24.98
N GLY A 32 6.64 2.63 -24.96
CA GLY A 32 7.89 2.41 -25.70
C GLY A 32 9.14 2.90 -24.97
N THR A 33 9.02 3.58 -23.83
CA THR A 33 10.19 3.97 -23.02
C THR A 33 10.88 2.72 -22.45
N GLU A 34 12.20 2.65 -22.62
CA GLU A 34 13.02 1.60 -21.99
C GLU A 34 13.27 1.96 -20.53
N VAL A 35 12.96 1.02 -19.65
CA VAL A 35 13.16 1.15 -18.20
C VAL A 35 13.83 -0.11 -17.65
N ARG A 36 14.55 0.03 -16.54
CA ARG A 36 15.10 -1.09 -15.77
C ARG A 36 14.59 -1.02 -14.35
N ILE A 37 14.05 -2.12 -13.86
CA ILE A 37 13.59 -2.21 -12.46
C ILE A 37 14.82 -2.30 -11.57
N THR A 38 14.90 -1.41 -10.56
CA THR A 38 15.96 -1.42 -9.56
C THR A 38 15.48 -1.89 -8.21
N GLN A 39 14.20 -1.73 -7.92
CA GLN A 39 13.64 -2.11 -6.63
C GLN A 39 12.13 -2.31 -6.72
N ARG A 40 11.63 -3.28 -5.95
CA ARG A 40 10.21 -3.46 -5.67
C ARG A 40 10.02 -3.36 -4.15
N LEU A 41 9.25 -2.39 -3.70
CA LEU A 41 8.92 -2.21 -2.29
C LEU A 41 7.42 -2.00 -2.14
N GLY A 42 6.78 -2.99 -1.53
CA GLY A 42 5.33 -2.95 -1.29
C GLY A 42 4.56 -2.73 -2.60
N SER A 43 3.74 -1.68 -2.63
CA SER A 43 2.90 -1.31 -3.77
C SER A 43 3.62 -0.46 -4.83
N HIS A 44 4.95 -0.33 -4.79
CA HIS A 44 5.69 0.57 -5.70
C HIS A 44 6.84 -0.16 -6.39
N VAL A 45 7.07 0.21 -7.65
CA VAL A 45 8.20 -0.25 -8.44
C VAL A 45 9.09 0.95 -8.75
N THR A 46 10.36 0.87 -8.38
CA THR A 46 11.35 1.88 -8.76
C THR A 46 12.05 1.42 -10.03
N VAL A 47 12.05 2.29 -11.03
CA VAL A 47 12.70 2.04 -12.33
C VAL A 47 13.71 3.12 -12.64
N VAL A 48 14.70 2.78 -13.43
CA VAL A 48 15.65 3.73 -14.04
C VAL A 48 15.37 3.82 -15.52
N SER A 49 15.25 5.04 -16.04
CA SER A 49 15.19 5.36 -17.46
C SER A 49 16.06 6.57 -17.74
N GLU A 50 16.92 6.52 -18.76
CA GLU A 50 17.83 7.60 -19.14
C GLU A 50 18.67 8.15 -17.98
N GLY A 51 19.08 7.30 -17.07
CA GLY A 51 19.90 7.67 -15.88
C GLY A 51 19.12 8.39 -14.76
N ARG A 52 17.79 8.44 -14.82
CA ARG A 52 16.91 9.02 -13.80
C ARG A 52 16.08 7.93 -13.16
N MET A 53 15.84 8.05 -11.86
CA MET A 53 14.97 7.13 -11.11
C MET A 53 13.54 7.65 -11.08
N TYR A 54 12.61 6.73 -11.31
CA TYR A 54 11.18 6.98 -11.25
C TYR A 54 10.51 5.95 -10.37
N ARG A 55 9.58 6.39 -9.55
CA ARG A 55 8.67 5.53 -8.81
C ARG A 55 7.37 5.39 -9.59
N ILE A 56 7.01 4.17 -9.89
CA ILE A 56 5.75 3.78 -10.54
C ILE A 56 4.90 3.09 -9.50
N ASP A 57 3.63 3.44 -9.42
CA ASP A 57 2.69 2.76 -8.56
C ASP A 57 2.40 1.33 -9.07
N GLY A 58 2.24 0.37 -8.14
CA GLY A 58 2.03 -1.04 -8.48
C GLY A 58 0.79 -1.33 -9.31
N HIS A 59 -0.21 -0.43 -9.31
CA HIS A 59 -1.36 -0.55 -10.23
C HIS A 59 -0.94 -0.53 -11.70
N HIS A 60 0.23 0.00 -11.98
CA HIS A 60 0.78 0.13 -13.32
C HIS A 60 1.84 -0.91 -13.64
N ALA A 61 1.96 -1.95 -12.80
CA ALA A 61 2.90 -3.05 -13.00
C ALA A 61 2.64 -3.80 -14.32
N ASP A 62 1.39 -3.82 -14.77
CA ASP A 62 1.00 -4.35 -16.09
C ASP A 62 1.77 -3.70 -17.25
N ALA A 63 2.00 -2.39 -17.18
CA ALA A 63 2.74 -1.65 -18.18
C ALA A 63 4.23 -2.04 -18.25
N LEU A 64 4.77 -2.62 -17.20
CA LEU A 64 6.12 -3.17 -17.10
C LEU A 64 6.19 -4.64 -17.57
N GLY A 65 5.08 -5.21 -18.07
CA GLY A 65 4.98 -6.63 -18.39
C GLY A 65 5.10 -7.54 -17.16
N LEU A 66 5.01 -6.95 -15.98
CA LEU A 66 4.94 -7.70 -14.76
C LEU A 66 3.50 -8.17 -14.61
N ASN A 67 3.31 -9.47 -14.77
CA ASN A 67 2.06 -10.09 -14.36
C ASN A 67 1.87 -9.70 -12.90
N ASP A 68 0.68 -9.20 -12.58
CA ASP A 68 0.28 -8.83 -11.23
C ASP A 68 0.14 -10.12 -10.41
N GLU A 69 1.28 -10.78 -10.13
CA GLU A 69 1.36 -11.93 -9.22
C GLU A 69 0.94 -11.53 -7.80
N GLN A 70 0.77 -10.24 -7.56
CA GLN A 70 0.18 -9.66 -6.35
C GLN A 70 -1.29 -9.27 -6.54
N ARG A 71 -1.91 -9.55 -7.68
CA ARG A 71 -3.34 -9.77 -7.69
C ARG A 71 -3.57 -11.09 -6.96
N GLN A 72 -3.47 -11.05 -5.63
CA GLN A 72 -4.16 -12.02 -4.82
C GLN A 72 -5.58 -12.03 -5.37
N ASP A 73 -6.03 -13.18 -5.83
CA ASP A 73 -7.45 -13.41 -6.07
C ASP A 73 -8.13 -13.28 -4.70
N ILE A 74 -8.41 -12.02 -4.32
CA ILE A 74 -9.10 -11.72 -3.08
C ILE A 74 -10.52 -12.22 -3.30
N PRO A 75 -10.93 -13.26 -2.59
CA PRO A 75 -12.30 -13.75 -2.75
C PRO A 75 -13.27 -12.65 -2.30
N SER A 76 -14.40 -12.55 -2.99
CA SER A 76 -15.46 -11.63 -2.58
C SER A 76 -16.00 -12.05 -1.22
N PRO A 77 -15.89 -11.20 -0.19
CA PRO A 77 -16.41 -11.53 1.13
C PRO A 77 -17.94 -11.60 1.10
N THR A 78 -18.48 -12.63 1.71
CA THR A 78 -19.94 -12.87 1.81
C THR A 78 -20.46 -12.62 3.22
N THR A 79 -19.56 -12.51 4.18
CA THR A 79 -19.88 -12.18 5.57
C THR A 79 -19.04 -11.00 6.05
N ARG A 80 -19.53 -10.34 7.10
CA ARG A 80 -18.80 -9.24 7.74
C ARG A 80 -17.42 -9.67 8.20
N GLU A 81 -17.32 -10.86 8.82
CA GLU A 81 -16.05 -11.38 9.32
C GLU A 81 -15.05 -11.62 8.17
N GLU A 82 -15.52 -12.16 7.04
CA GLU A 82 -14.67 -12.31 5.85
C GLU A 82 -14.22 -10.96 5.31
N ALA A 83 -15.11 -9.95 5.30
CA ALA A 83 -14.76 -8.61 4.86
C ALA A 83 -13.75 -7.93 5.80
N GLU A 84 -13.92 -8.04 7.12
CA GLU A 84 -12.96 -7.54 8.11
C GLU A 84 -11.59 -8.21 7.96
N ASN A 85 -11.54 -9.54 7.79
CA ASN A 85 -10.31 -10.29 7.58
C ASN A 85 -9.61 -9.87 6.28
N ALA A 86 -10.35 -9.78 5.17
CA ALA A 86 -9.80 -9.34 3.89
C ALA A 86 -9.21 -7.92 3.99
N VAL A 87 -9.87 -7.01 4.72
CA VAL A 87 -9.35 -5.67 4.98
C VAL A 87 -8.05 -5.74 5.79
N LEU A 88 -8.02 -6.51 6.88
CA LEU A 88 -6.81 -6.66 7.71
C LEU A 88 -5.64 -7.25 6.94
N GLU A 89 -5.88 -8.22 6.06
CA GLU A 89 -4.85 -8.79 5.18
C GLU A 89 -4.28 -7.72 4.23
N GLN A 90 -5.13 -6.87 3.65
CA GLN A 90 -4.67 -5.76 2.81
C GLN A 90 -3.88 -4.72 3.61
N LEU A 91 -4.34 -4.36 4.81
CA LEU A 91 -3.64 -3.45 5.71
C LEU A 91 -2.27 -3.99 6.13
N ALA A 92 -2.14 -5.30 6.34
CA ALA A 92 -0.86 -5.94 6.64
C ALA A 92 0.16 -5.88 5.50
N THR A 93 -0.26 -5.50 4.30
CA THR A 93 0.64 -5.23 3.16
C THR A 93 1.12 -3.78 3.08
N CYS A 94 0.57 -2.88 3.89
CA CYS A 94 1.00 -1.48 4.00
C CYS A 94 2.11 -1.36 5.05
N TYR A 95 3.18 -0.67 4.72
CA TYR A 95 4.35 -0.52 5.59
C TYR A 95 4.57 0.94 5.95
N ASP A 96 5.01 1.17 7.19
CA ASP A 96 5.50 2.49 7.59
C ASP A 96 6.81 2.79 6.86
N PRO A 97 7.02 4.01 6.34
CA PRO A 97 8.22 4.34 5.59
C PRO A 97 9.49 4.49 6.45
N GLU A 98 9.35 4.68 7.74
CA GLU A 98 10.47 4.88 8.67
C GLU A 98 10.80 3.59 9.43
N ILE A 99 9.77 2.82 9.77
CA ILE A 99 9.92 1.56 10.51
C ILE A 99 9.51 0.42 9.56
N PRO A 100 10.40 -0.51 9.18
CA PRO A 100 10.13 -1.54 8.17
C PRO A 100 9.21 -2.65 8.71
N VAL A 101 8.08 -2.25 9.27
CA VAL A 101 7.03 -3.10 9.84
C VAL A 101 5.69 -2.65 9.26
N ASN A 102 4.78 -3.59 9.03
CA ASN A 102 3.46 -3.25 8.52
C ASN A 102 2.61 -2.50 9.56
N ILE A 103 1.67 -1.70 9.09
CA ILE A 103 0.86 -0.80 9.91
C ILE A 103 -0.04 -1.51 10.93
N VAL A 104 -0.40 -2.76 10.69
CA VAL A 104 -1.19 -3.57 11.63
C VAL A 104 -0.33 -3.97 12.82
N GLU A 105 0.85 -4.51 12.55
CA GLU A 105 1.82 -4.92 13.56
C GLU A 105 2.41 -3.72 14.34
N LEU A 106 2.49 -2.56 13.72
CA LEU A 106 2.82 -1.30 14.39
C LEU A 106 1.72 -0.79 15.31
N GLY A 107 0.51 -1.35 15.23
CA GLY A 107 -0.65 -0.89 16.00
C GLY A 107 -1.13 0.50 15.58
N LEU A 108 -0.98 0.86 14.29
CA LEU A 108 -1.44 2.13 13.75
C LEU A 108 -2.94 2.14 13.47
N ILE A 109 -3.58 0.99 13.40
CA ILE A 109 -5.04 0.88 13.19
C ILE A 109 -5.75 0.98 14.54
N TYR A 110 -6.48 2.06 14.75
CA TYR A 110 -7.21 2.31 15.99
C TYR A 110 -8.67 1.89 15.94
N ARG A 111 -9.25 1.94 14.74
CA ARG A 111 -10.64 1.56 14.50
C ARG A 111 -10.74 0.93 13.12
N LEU A 112 -11.45 -0.17 13.05
CA LEU A 112 -11.90 -0.79 11.81
C LEU A 112 -13.39 -1.10 11.98
N ASP A 113 -14.21 -0.50 11.15
CA ASP A 113 -15.64 -0.77 11.12
C ASP A 113 -16.05 -1.13 9.69
N VAL A 114 -16.64 -2.31 9.53
CA VAL A 114 -17.11 -2.83 8.25
C VAL A 114 -18.61 -3.04 8.34
N GLN A 115 -19.37 -2.37 7.50
CA GLN A 115 -20.83 -2.36 7.49
C GLN A 115 -21.35 -2.76 6.13
N PRO A 116 -22.41 -3.58 6.04
CA PRO A 116 -23.07 -3.85 4.77
C PRO A 116 -23.71 -2.55 4.24
N THR A 117 -23.58 -2.30 2.94
CA THR A 117 -24.23 -1.16 2.26
C THR A 117 -25.61 -1.50 1.74
N ASP A 118 -25.90 -2.80 1.62
CA ASP A 118 -27.17 -3.30 1.14
C ASP A 118 -27.72 -4.45 2.02
N ALA A 119 -28.98 -4.80 1.81
CA ALA A 119 -29.64 -5.87 2.54
C ALA A 119 -29.17 -7.28 2.12
N SER A 120 -28.44 -7.41 1.00
CA SER A 120 -27.93 -8.68 0.49
C SER A 120 -26.65 -9.13 1.17
N GLY A 121 -25.93 -8.18 1.82
CA GLY A 121 -24.62 -8.44 2.42
C GLY A 121 -23.53 -8.73 1.39
N ALA A 122 -23.72 -8.31 0.14
CA ALA A 122 -22.76 -8.48 -0.94
C ALA A 122 -21.86 -7.25 -1.14
N ALA A 123 -22.25 -6.12 -0.57
CA ALA A 123 -21.56 -4.85 -0.68
C ALA A 123 -21.27 -4.25 0.70
N TRP A 124 -20.08 -3.68 0.86
CA TRP A 124 -19.53 -3.25 2.15
C TRP A 124 -19.02 -1.81 2.11
N ALA A 125 -19.21 -1.11 3.20
CA ALA A 125 -18.55 0.14 3.52
C ALA A 125 -17.52 -0.09 4.64
N VAL A 126 -16.34 0.50 4.52
CA VAL A 126 -15.24 0.35 5.46
C VAL A 126 -14.82 1.72 5.98
N ASP A 127 -14.86 1.89 7.31
CA ASP A 127 -14.38 3.07 8.01
C ASP A 127 -13.14 2.69 8.83
N ILE A 128 -12.00 3.32 8.54
CA ILE A 128 -10.71 3.06 9.18
C ILE A 128 -10.26 4.32 9.91
N GLY A 129 -10.05 4.20 11.22
CA GLY A 129 -9.34 5.20 12.01
C GLY A 129 -7.91 4.74 12.22
N MET A 130 -6.94 5.46 11.68
CA MET A 130 -5.53 5.12 11.82
C MET A 130 -4.70 6.30 12.32
N THR A 131 -3.51 6.01 12.83
CA THR A 131 -2.55 7.04 13.24
C THR A 131 -1.22 6.86 12.53
N LEU A 132 -0.26 7.70 12.86
CA LEU A 132 1.12 7.65 12.37
C LEU A 132 2.09 7.57 13.53
N THR A 133 3.29 7.07 13.28
CA THR A 133 4.37 6.98 14.26
C THR A 133 4.88 8.35 14.71
N ALA A 134 4.76 9.38 13.85
CA ALA A 134 5.08 10.77 14.18
C ALA A 134 4.07 11.75 13.60
N PRO A 135 3.59 12.74 14.38
CA PRO A 135 2.73 13.81 13.89
C PRO A 135 3.51 14.76 12.98
N GLY A 136 2.87 15.23 11.90
CA GLY A 136 3.42 16.26 11.01
C GLY A 136 4.30 15.75 9.86
N CYS A 137 4.43 14.47 9.69
CA CYS A 137 5.06 13.89 8.51
C CYS A 137 4.15 14.10 7.28
N GLY A 138 4.63 14.77 6.24
CA GLY A 138 3.90 14.93 4.96
C GLY A 138 3.53 13.59 4.29
N ILE A 139 4.01 12.49 4.85
CA ILE A 139 3.81 11.10 4.42
C ILE A 139 2.43 10.56 4.83
N GLY A 140 1.75 11.19 5.81
CA GLY A 140 0.44 10.72 6.28
C GLY A 140 -0.60 10.62 5.17
N ASN A 141 -0.65 11.60 4.29
CA ASN A 141 -1.56 11.60 3.14
C ASN A 141 -1.23 10.50 2.12
N ILE A 142 0.04 10.12 2.01
CA ILE A 142 0.49 9.05 1.09
C ILE A 142 0.08 7.70 1.65
N LEU A 143 0.30 7.47 2.93
CA LEU A 143 -0.04 6.20 3.58
C LEU A 143 -1.57 6.00 3.65
N THR A 144 -2.33 7.04 3.98
CA THR A 144 -3.81 6.94 3.97
C THR A 144 -4.35 6.65 2.57
N ALA A 145 -3.80 7.28 1.54
CA ALA A 145 -4.18 6.99 0.15
C ALA A 145 -3.83 5.55 -0.25
N GLU A 146 -2.65 5.05 0.16
CA GLU A 146 -2.26 3.66 -0.10
C GLU A 146 -3.22 2.66 0.58
N VAL A 147 -3.59 2.93 1.84
CA VAL A 147 -4.56 2.14 2.59
C VAL A 147 -5.91 2.12 1.88
N GLU A 148 -6.42 3.30 1.51
CA GLU A 148 -7.69 3.44 0.81
C GLU A 148 -7.70 2.66 -0.50
N ASP A 149 -6.66 2.79 -1.31
CA ASP A 149 -6.49 2.11 -2.58
C ASP A 149 -6.47 0.58 -2.43
N LYS A 150 -5.71 0.06 -1.47
CA LYS A 150 -5.61 -1.39 -1.25
C LYS A 150 -6.92 -1.98 -0.77
N VAL A 151 -7.60 -1.31 0.14
CA VAL A 151 -8.90 -1.76 0.64
C VAL A 151 -9.98 -1.71 -0.45
N ARG A 152 -9.96 -0.70 -1.32
CA ARG A 152 -10.88 -0.62 -2.47
C ARG A 152 -10.74 -1.74 -3.49
N ARG A 153 -9.60 -2.42 -3.53
CA ARG A 153 -9.38 -3.56 -4.45
C ARG A 153 -10.09 -4.83 -4.01
N ILE A 154 -10.56 -4.89 -2.77
CA ILE A 154 -11.32 -6.04 -2.27
C ILE A 154 -12.69 -6.04 -2.98
N PRO A 155 -13.04 -7.13 -3.67
CA PRO A 155 -14.35 -7.22 -4.33
C PRO A 155 -15.50 -7.02 -3.33
N GLY A 156 -16.51 -6.25 -3.73
CA GLY A 156 -17.63 -5.94 -2.85
C GLY A 156 -17.42 -4.76 -1.91
N ILE A 157 -16.23 -4.19 -1.81
CA ILE A 157 -16.02 -2.93 -1.06
C ILE A 157 -16.42 -1.76 -1.97
N GLU A 158 -17.52 -1.06 -1.64
CA GLU A 158 -18.03 0.08 -2.41
C GLU A 158 -17.55 1.42 -1.88
N ARG A 159 -17.33 1.51 -0.57
CA ARG A 159 -16.92 2.75 0.08
C ARG A 159 -15.83 2.47 1.09
N VAL A 160 -14.78 3.27 1.02
CA VAL A 160 -13.69 3.29 2.00
C VAL A 160 -13.52 4.72 2.50
N ASN A 161 -13.46 4.89 3.80
CA ASN A 161 -13.13 6.13 4.46
C ASN A 161 -11.96 5.90 5.39
N VAL A 162 -10.88 6.67 5.24
CA VAL A 162 -9.69 6.59 6.10
C VAL A 162 -9.49 7.91 6.80
N GLU A 163 -9.52 7.90 8.11
CA GLU A 163 -9.37 9.07 8.97
C GLU A 163 -8.11 8.97 9.82
N LEU A 164 -7.34 10.07 9.90
CA LEU A 164 -6.22 10.17 10.83
C LEU A 164 -6.69 10.53 12.22
N VAL A 165 -6.36 9.69 13.19
CA VAL A 165 -6.69 9.84 14.61
C VAL A 165 -5.40 10.08 15.38
N TRP A 166 -5.34 11.17 16.15
CA TRP A 166 -4.16 11.58 16.89
C TRP A 166 -4.27 11.37 18.41
N ASP A 167 -5.44 11.01 18.90
CA ASP A 167 -5.70 10.77 20.32
C ASP A 167 -6.29 9.38 20.53
N PRO A 168 -5.64 8.53 21.32
CA PRO A 168 -4.34 8.72 21.97
C PRO A 168 -3.17 8.73 20.99
N PRO A 169 -2.06 9.42 21.29
CA PRO A 169 -0.87 9.39 20.46
C PRO A 169 -0.31 7.98 20.37
N TRP A 170 0.32 7.66 19.24
CA TRP A 170 1.00 6.38 19.08
C TRP A 170 2.18 6.24 20.05
N SER A 171 2.41 5.03 20.53
CA SER A 171 3.56 4.67 21.34
C SER A 171 4.05 3.27 20.99
N LEU A 172 5.31 2.97 21.31
CA LEU A 172 5.92 1.65 21.10
C LEU A 172 5.17 0.49 21.76
N GLU A 173 4.40 0.78 22.81
CA GLU A 173 3.58 -0.21 23.52
C GLU A 173 2.45 -0.78 22.65
N ARG A 174 2.07 -0.06 21.59
CA ARG A 174 1.03 -0.50 20.64
C ARG A 174 1.53 -1.52 19.61
N MET A 175 2.85 -1.59 19.43
CA MET A 175 3.44 -2.59 18.54
C MET A 175 3.24 -4.00 19.09
N SER A 176 3.02 -4.95 18.20
CA SER A 176 3.10 -6.36 18.56
C SER A 176 4.50 -6.72 19.10
N GLU A 177 4.58 -7.75 19.91
CA GLU A 177 5.86 -8.23 20.43
C GLU A 177 6.80 -8.63 19.28
N ALA A 178 6.27 -9.31 18.27
CA ALA A 178 7.02 -9.71 17.08
C ALA A 178 7.58 -8.50 16.33
N ALA A 179 6.77 -7.44 16.16
CA ALA A 179 7.19 -6.21 15.51
C ALA A 179 8.29 -5.48 16.28
N ARG A 180 8.21 -5.43 17.62
CA ARG A 180 9.26 -4.85 18.47
C ARG A 180 10.58 -5.59 18.33
N LEU A 181 10.53 -6.92 18.33
CA LEU A 181 11.70 -7.78 18.11
C LEU A 181 12.31 -7.53 16.73
N GLN A 182 11.49 -7.48 15.69
CA GLN A 182 11.94 -7.24 14.31
C GLN A 182 12.58 -5.86 14.14
N ALA A 183 12.02 -4.84 14.79
CA ALA A 183 12.53 -3.46 14.75
C ALA A 183 13.75 -3.22 15.68
N GLY A 184 14.14 -4.21 16.50
CA GLY A 184 15.23 -4.06 17.47
C GLY A 184 14.89 -3.13 18.64
N LEU A 185 13.62 -2.95 18.93
CA LEU A 185 13.09 -2.10 20.00
C LEU A 185 12.67 -2.99 21.19
N TRP A 186 13.52 -3.02 22.22
CA TRP A 186 13.32 -3.83 23.45
C TRP A 186 12.75 -2.96 24.58
#